data_f12be41fa6c118dff7922df312abae4d
#
_entry.id   f12be41fa6c118dff7922df312abae4d
#
_cell.length_a   1.000
_cell.length_b   1.000
_cell.length_c   1.000
_cell.angle_alpha   90.00
_cell.angle_beta   90.00
_cell.angle_gamma   90.00
#
_symmetry.space_group_name_H-M   'P 1'
#
loop_
_entity.id
_entity.type
_entity.pdbx_description
1 polymer ?
#
loop_
_entity_poly.entity_id
_entity_poly.type
_entity_poly.pdbx_seq_one_letter_code
_entity_poly.pdbx_strand_id
1 'polypeptide(L)'
;MDTPHAVRARGITKYFGDVVALDAVDLDVTQGQIHGLVGPNGAGKTTLLGLLLGLAVADGGRLEILGTPVERALAAPDGVAGFVDAPGLYPSLTARQNLAALAALRGLDKGAAGAARIDDVLAEAGLTDVADDRTRGFSLGMRQRLGLAAALLTRPRLLVLDEPSNGLDPAGKRHVHRVLTRLAADGTGVVLSSHRMDDLEALCSEVTILATGRVVFSGPLNKLAAENRELDYRLRTSDPEAARRLAAATAGIRIADGTGPGLRQDPEALVVRALVPALDELVAQIVRSGVAVRELAPVVSPLEAAFLALTEHQETGR
;
A
#
# COMPACT_ATOMS: atom_id res chain seq x y z
N MET A 1 21.75 12.55 13.20
CA MET A 1 21.22 11.59 14.21
C MET A 1 20.45 10.57 13.43
N ASP A 2 20.79 9.27 13.54
CA ASP A 2 20.03 8.22 12.87
C ASP A 2 18.59 8.21 13.43
N THR A 3 17.61 8.28 12.55
CA THR A 3 16.20 8.14 12.93
C THR A 3 15.98 6.74 13.50
N PRO A 4 15.36 6.60 14.68
CA PRO A 4 15.18 5.29 15.29
C PRO A 4 14.29 4.39 14.40
N HIS A 5 14.66 3.11 14.30
CA HIS A 5 13.88 2.13 13.57
C HIS A 5 12.59 1.77 14.31
N ALA A 6 11.47 1.71 13.59
CA ALA A 6 10.22 1.12 14.07
C ALA A 6 10.25 -0.41 13.90
N VAL A 7 10.86 -0.88 12.79
CA VAL A 7 11.07 -2.31 12.50
C VAL A 7 12.49 -2.50 11.96
N ARG A 8 13.17 -3.53 12.45
CA ARG A 8 14.40 -4.07 11.87
C ARG A 8 14.29 -5.58 11.80
N ALA A 9 14.16 -6.11 10.59
CA ALA A 9 14.11 -7.55 10.34
C ALA A 9 15.31 -7.98 9.49
N ARG A 10 15.93 -9.11 9.83
CA ARG A 10 17.09 -9.66 9.13
C ARG A 10 16.94 -11.16 8.95
N GLY A 11 16.93 -11.61 7.70
CA GLY A 11 16.87 -13.00 7.32
C GLY A 11 15.63 -13.73 7.82
N ILE A 12 14.49 -13.02 7.94
CA ILE A 12 13.25 -13.59 8.48
C ILE A 12 12.77 -14.72 7.59
N THR A 13 12.61 -15.89 8.22
CA THR A 13 12.12 -17.11 7.57
C THR A 13 10.91 -17.64 8.31
N LYS A 14 9.88 -18.07 7.57
CA LYS A 14 8.64 -18.62 8.12
C LYS A 14 8.15 -19.78 7.27
N TYR A 15 7.86 -20.90 7.93
CA TYR A 15 7.28 -22.10 7.33
C TYR A 15 5.87 -22.36 7.87
N PHE A 16 5.01 -22.93 7.02
CA PHE A 16 3.73 -23.52 7.40
C PHE A 16 3.69 -24.94 6.81
N GLY A 17 4.06 -25.95 7.60
CA GLY A 17 4.32 -27.28 7.09
C GLY A 17 5.45 -27.24 6.05
N ASP A 18 5.17 -27.75 4.84
CA ASP A 18 6.13 -27.77 3.73
C ASP A 18 6.16 -26.47 2.91
N VAL A 19 5.29 -25.49 3.25
CA VAL A 19 5.21 -24.23 2.52
C VAL A 19 6.15 -23.21 3.14
N VAL A 20 7.09 -22.67 2.34
CA VAL A 20 7.94 -21.54 2.71
C VAL A 20 7.15 -20.25 2.46
N ALA A 21 6.64 -19.64 3.54
CA ALA A 21 5.88 -18.39 3.46
C ALA A 21 6.77 -17.15 3.39
N LEU A 22 7.93 -17.19 4.07
CA LEU A 22 8.97 -16.17 4.02
C LEU A 22 10.34 -16.86 3.97
N ASP A 23 11.23 -16.37 3.13
CA ASP A 23 12.57 -16.91 2.90
C ASP A 23 13.61 -15.80 2.95
N ALA A 24 14.33 -15.72 4.07
CA ALA A 24 15.39 -14.75 4.35
C ALA A 24 15.00 -13.28 4.07
N VAL A 25 13.83 -12.86 4.53
CA VAL A 25 13.28 -11.50 4.31
C VAL A 25 13.99 -10.49 5.21
N ASP A 26 14.52 -9.42 4.61
CA ASP A 26 15.00 -8.22 5.29
C ASP A 26 13.97 -7.09 5.16
N LEU A 27 13.75 -6.34 6.24
CA LEU A 27 12.87 -5.18 6.26
C LEU A 27 13.37 -4.15 7.28
N ASP A 28 13.53 -2.91 6.82
CA ASP A 28 13.78 -1.75 7.66
C ASP A 28 12.64 -0.74 7.53
N VAL A 29 12.10 -0.30 8.66
CA VAL A 29 11.12 0.78 8.71
C VAL A 29 11.53 1.77 9.78
N THR A 30 11.62 3.05 9.46
CA THR A 30 11.94 4.10 10.41
C THR A 30 10.68 4.66 11.07
N GLN A 31 10.81 5.23 12.27
CA GLN A 31 9.71 5.96 12.89
C GLN A 31 9.37 7.20 12.07
N GLY A 32 8.08 7.53 12.01
CA GLY A 32 7.60 8.63 11.18
C GLY A 32 7.51 8.33 9.68
N GLN A 33 7.74 7.08 9.28
CA GLN A 33 7.70 6.64 7.88
C GLN A 33 6.44 5.83 7.60
N ILE A 34 5.87 6.01 6.39
CA ILE A 34 4.87 5.09 5.83
C ILE A 34 5.58 4.19 4.84
N HIS A 35 5.64 2.90 5.15
CA HIS A 35 6.29 1.86 4.37
C HIS A 35 5.25 0.94 3.73
N GLY A 36 5.27 0.84 2.41
CA GLY A 36 4.37 -0.03 1.65
C GLY A 36 4.92 -1.45 1.51
N LEU A 37 4.08 -2.44 1.76
CA LEU A 37 4.38 -3.84 1.50
C LEU A 37 3.54 -4.33 0.32
N VAL A 38 4.20 -4.70 -0.75
CA VAL A 38 3.59 -4.98 -2.04
C VAL A 38 3.92 -6.40 -2.50
N GLY A 39 3.08 -6.99 -3.31
CA GLY A 39 3.34 -8.31 -3.88
C GLY A 39 2.05 -9.01 -4.32
N PRO A 40 2.12 -10.04 -5.16
CA PRO A 40 0.97 -10.84 -5.54
C PRO A 40 0.36 -11.57 -4.35
N ASN A 41 -0.82 -12.15 -4.55
CA ASN A 41 -1.44 -13.00 -3.52
C ASN A 41 -0.55 -14.21 -3.25
N GLY A 42 -0.38 -14.56 -1.97
CA GLY A 42 0.54 -15.62 -1.56
C GLY A 42 2.01 -15.24 -1.48
N ALA A 43 2.39 -13.98 -1.76
CA ALA A 43 3.78 -13.52 -1.68
C ALA A 43 4.38 -13.47 -0.26
N GLY A 44 3.57 -13.67 0.80
CA GLY A 44 4.03 -13.64 2.18
C GLY A 44 3.70 -12.34 2.95
N LYS A 45 3.02 -11.35 2.33
CA LYS A 45 2.70 -10.05 2.96
C LYS A 45 1.96 -10.22 4.29
N THR A 46 0.82 -10.93 4.28
CA THR A 46 0.00 -11.20 5.47
C THR A 46 0.78 -11.93 6.56
N THR A 47 1.67 -12.86 6.17
CA THR A 47 2.57 -13.55 7.11
C THR A 47 3.54 -12.57 7.76
N LEU A 48 4.18 -11.70 6.97
CA LEU A 48 5.12 -10.71 7.51
C LEU A 48 4.41 -9.71 8.43
N LEU A 49 3.24 -9.19 8.04
CA LEU A 49 2.42 -8.32 8.91
C LEU A 49 2.00 -9.05 10.19
N GLY A 50 1.66 -10.33 10.11
CA GLY A 50 1.34 -11.17 11.27
C GLY A 50 2.51 -11.33 12.23
N LEU A 51 3.75 -11.44 11.74
CA LEU A 51 4.95 -11.45 12.58
C LEU A 51 5.13 -10.10 13.30
N LEU A 52 4.92 -8.97 12.60
CA LEU A 52 5.02 -7.63 13.18
C LEU A 52 3.97 -7.39 14.28
N LEU A 53 2.79 -8.00 14.16
CA LEU A 53 1.72 -7.92 15.16
C LEU A 53 1.85 -8.97 16.28
N GLY A 54 2.87 -9.84 16.24
CA GLY A 54 3.03 -10.91 17.20
C GLY A 54 2.01 -12.04 17.07
N LEU A 55 1.30 -12.15 15.94
CA LEU A 55 0.33 -13.22 15.65
C LEU A 55 1.01 -14.52 15.21
N ALA A 56 2.27 -14.46 14.84
CA ALA A 56 3.11 -15.59 14.47
C ALA A 56 4.56 -15.37 14.94
N VAL A 57 5.37 -16.44 14.94
CA VAL A 57 6.81 -16.40 15.20
C VAL A 57 7.57 -16.69 13.93
N ALA A 58 8.69 -16.02 13.71
CA ALA A 58 9.67 -16.43 12.71
C ALA A 58 10.34 -17.75 13.13
N ASP A 59 10.57 -18.62 12.16
CA ASP A 59 11.30 -19.87 12.37
C ASP A 59 12.83 -19.64 12.27
N GLY A 60 13.25 -18.53 11.63
CA GLY A 60 14.63 -18.09 11.52
C GLY A 60 14.76 -16.59 11.34
N GLY A 61 15.97 -16.09 11.50
CA GLY A 61 16.29 -14.67 11.39
C GLY A 61 16.21 -13.92 12.73
N ARG A 62 16.23 -12.58 12.64
CA ARG A 62 16.14 -11.67 13.80
C ARG A 62 15.11 -10.59 13.51
N LEU A 63 14.19 -10.38 14.43
CA LEU A 63 13.17 -9.33 14.38
C LEU A 63 13.31 -8.44 15.62
N GLU A 64 13.44 -7.14 15.38
CA GLU A 64 13.42 -6.10 16.39
C GLU A 64 12.30 -5.11 16.07
N ILE A 65 11.46 -4.80 17.04
CA ILE A 65 10.35 -3.87 16.91
C ILE A 65 10.46 -2.81 18.00
N LEU A 66 10.49 -1.54 17.61
CA LEU A 66 10.65 -0.39 18.50
C LEU A 66 11.86 -0.51 19.44
N GLY A 67 12.96 -1.10 18.95
CA GLY A 67 14.17 -1.34 19.71
C GLY A 67 14.12 -2.58 20.62
N THR A 68 13.04 -3.37 20.57
CA THR A 68 12.88 -4.57 21.39
C THR A 68 12.99 -5.82 20.51
N PRO A 69 13.91 -6.76 20.80
CA PRO A 69 13.97 -8.04 20.11
C PRO A 69 12.70 -8.86 20.34
N VAL A 70 12.16 -9.44 19.27
CA VAL A 70 10.97 -10.32 19.29
C VAL A 70 11.45 -11.77 19.27
N GLU A 71 11.46 -12.41 20.42
CA GLU A 71 11.99 -13.78 20.56
C GLU A 71 10.93 -14.86 20.59
N ARG A 72 9.66 -14.52 20.90
CA ARG A 72 8.56 -15.49 21.08
C ARG A 72 7.23 -14.95 20.59
N ALA A 73 6.34 -15.89 20.23
CA ALA A 73 5.01 -15.62 19.76
C ALA A 73 4.07 -15.05 20.79
N LEU A 74 3.03 -14.43 20.23
CA LEU A 74 1.75 -14.10 20.85
C LEU A 74 1.82 -12.93 21.85
N ALA A 75 2.85 -12.09 21.72
CA ALA A 75 2.85 -10.79 22.37
C ALA A 75 3.41 -9.75 21.40
N ALA A 76 2.54 -8.96 20.80
CA ALA A 76 3.01 -7.73 20.13
C ALA A 76 3.75 -6.88 21.16
N PRO A 77 4.93 -6.33 20.84
CA PRO A 77 5.61 -5.39 21.73
C PRO A 77 4.71 -4.19 22.06
N ASP A 78 4.91 -3.62 23.24
CA ASP A 78 4.21 -2.40 23.64
C ASP A 78 4.36 -1.30 22.58
N GLY A 79 3.28 -0.63 22.26
CA GLY A 79 3.28 0.43 21.24
C GLY A 79 3.06 -0.06 19.82
N VAL A 80 2.76 -1.34 19.61
CA VAL A 80 2.35 -1.89 18.30
C VAL A 80 0.85 -2.10 18.29
N ALA A 81 0.19 -1.69 17.20
CA ALA A 81 -1.21 -2.02 16.96
C ALA A 81 -1.49 -2.14 15.46
N GLY A 82 -2.61 -2.74 15.13
CA GLY A 82 -3.03 -2.93 13.74
C GLY A 82 -3.99 -4.09 13.58
N PHE A 83 -4.15 -4.52 12.32
CA PHE A 83 -4.94 -5.69 11.96
C PHE A 83 -4.43 -6.32 10.67
N VAL A 84 -4.72 -7.61 10.50
CA VAL A 84 -4.42 -8.41 9.32
C VAL A 84 -5.72 -9.07 8.85
N ASP A 85 -5.90 -9.23 7.56
CA ASP A 85 -7.09 -9.72 6.85
C ASP A 85 -8.31 -8.81 7.04
N ALA A 86 -8.89 -8.77 8.24
CA ALA A 86 -10.02 -7.92 8.57
C ALA A 86 -10.00 -7.55 10.05
N PRO A 87 -10.53 -6.38 10.41
CA PRO A 87 -10.69 -6.02 11.82
C PRO A 87 -11.59 -7.01 12.55
N GLY A 88 -11.10 -7.55 13.68
CA GLY A 88 -11.85 -8.46 14.54
C GLY A 88 -12.95 -7.72 15.31
N LEU A 89 -14.12 -7.55 14.70
CA LEU A 89 -15.26 -6.83 15.27
C LEU A 89 -16.40 -7.78 15.64
N TYR A 90 -17.13 -7.46 16.71
CA TYR A 90 -18.33 -8.17 17.14
C TYR A 90 -19.56 -7.59 16.42
N PRO A 91 -20.19 -8.32 15.48
CA PRO A 91 -21.26 -7.78 14.65
C PRO A 91 -22.53 -7.36 15.41
N SER A 92 -22.77 -7.94 16.58
CA SER A 92 -23.91 -7.63 17.45
C SER A 92 -23.74 -6.36 18.28
N LEU A 93 -22.50 -5.90 18.46
CA LEU A 93 -22.19 -4.70 19.22
C LEU A 93 -22.22 -3.45 18.31
N THR A 94 -22.41 -2.27 18.93
CA THR A 94 -22.24 -0.99 18.24
C THR A 94 -20.75 -0.69 18.01
N ALA A 95 -20.43 0.31 17.20
CA ALA A 95 -19.04 0.73 17.02
C ALA A 95 -18.41 1.13 18.36
N ARG A 96 -19.09 1.96 19.13
CA ARG A 96 -18.69 2.37 20.49
C ARG A 96 -18.48 1.18 21.42
N GLN A 97 -19.40 0.23 21.44
CA GLN A 97 -19.30 -0.97 22.28
C GLN A 97 -18.13 -1.87 21.87
N ASN A 98 -17.84 -2.01 20.56
CA ASN A 98 -16.66 -2.71 20.10
C ASN A 98 -15.38 -2.08 20.63
N LEU A 99 -15.25 -0.75 20.52
CA LEU A 99 -14.09 -0.03 21.03
C LEU A 99 -13.99 -0.11 22.55
N ALA A 100 -15.11 -0.02 23.27
CA ALA A 100 -15.14 -0.16 24.73
C ALA A 100 -14.68 -1.56 25.18
N ALA A 101 -15.14 -2.61 24.51
CA ALA A 101 -14.71 -3.97 24.78
C ALA A 101 -13.18 -4.16 24.56
N LEU A 102 -12.66 -3.61 23.44
CA LEU A 102 -11.22 -3.67 23.16
C LEU A 102 -10.39 -2.82 24.12
N ALA A 103 -10.91 -1.65 24.54
CA ALA A 103 -10.26 -0.81 25.56
C ALA A 103 -10.19 -1.54 26.90
N ALA A 104 -11.28 -2.21 27.33
CA ALA A 104 -11.32 -2.99 28.56
C ALA A 104 -10.29 -4.14 28.55
N LEU A 105 -10.20 -4.90 27.44
CA LEU A 105 -9.22 -5.98 27.27
C LEU A 105 -7.77 -5.50 27.38
N ARG A 106 -7.51 -4.21 27.09
CA ARG A 106 -6.19 -3.59 27.16
C ARG A 106 -5.98 -2.72 28.41
N GLY A 107 -6.94 -2.73 29.34
CA GLY A 107 -6.85 -1.95 30.57
C GLY A 107 -6.93 -0.43 30.37
N LEU A 108 -7.51 0.03 29.24
CA LEU A 108 -7.64 1.44 28.84
C LEU A 108 -9.00 2.05 29.19
N ASP A 109 -9.90 1.30 29.82
CA ASP A 109 -11.31 1.65 30.08
C ASP A 109 -11.54 2.47 31.36
N LYS A 110 -10.48 3.01 31.96
CA LYS A 110 -10.56 3.67 33.26
C LYS A 110 -11.30 5.02 33.20
N GLY A 111 -12.60 4.99 33.54
CA GLY A 111 -13.44 6.17 33.79
C GLY A 111 -13.64 7.08 32.58
N ALA A 112 -13.81 8.38 32.86
CA ALA A 112 -14.10 9.41 31.86
C ALA A 112 -13.00 9.52 30.78
N ALA A 113 -11.75 9.24 31.12
CA ALA A 113 -10.63 9.29 30.16
C ALA A 113 -10.73 8.18 29.11
N GLY A 114 -11.17 6.97 29.48
CA GLY A 114 -11.40 5.88 28.54
C GLY A 114 -12.54 6.19 27.58
N ALA A 115 -13.65 6.74 28.08
CA ALA A 115 -14.79 7.15 27.25
C ALA A 115 -14.39 8.27 26.26
N ALA A 116 -13.69 9.30 26.73
CA ALA A 116 -13.20 10.38 25.87
C ALA A 116 -12.27 9.85 24.76
N ARG A 117 -11.40 8.88 25.09
CA ARG A 117 -10.52 8.27 24.07
C ARG A 117 -11.30 7.51 23.00
N ILE A 118 -12.40 6.85 23.36
CA ILE A 118 -13.28 6.18 22.39
C ILE A 118 -13.92 7.21 21.45
N ASP A 119 -14.41 8.33 21.99
CA ASP A 119 -14.98 9.41 21.19
C ASP A 119 -13.94 10.02 20.23
N ASP A 120 -12.72 10.27 20.73
CA ASP A 120 -11.61 10.77 19.93
C ASP A 120 -11.33 9.86 18.71
N VAL A 121 -11.16 8.54 18.93
CA VAL A 121 -10.83 7.63 17.81
C VAL A 121 -12.01 7.40 16.86
N LEU A 122 -13.25 7.50 17.33
CA LEU A 122 -14.44 7.48 16.46
C LEU A 122 -14.47 8.72 15.57
N ALA A 123 -14.19 9.89 16.11
CA ALA A 123 -14.10 11.14 15.36
C ALA A 123 -12.92 11.08 14.36
N GLU A 124 -11.77 10.58 14.81
CA GLU A 124 -10.57 10.41 13.98
C GLU A 124 -10.83 9.47 12.80
N ALA A 125 -11.61 8.39 12.98
CA ALA A 125 -12.01 7.47 11.92
C ALA A 125 -13.23 7.96 11.09
N GLY A 126 -13.84 9.09 11.44
CA GLY A 126 -15.03 9.63 10.78
C GLY A 126 -16.27 8.75 10.97
N LEU A 127 -16.46 8.21 12.18
CA LEU A 127 -17.55 7.30 12.55
C LEU A 127 -18.45 7.84 13.66
N THR A 128 -18.34 9.12 14.02
CA THR A 128 -19.10 9.73 15.11
C THR A 128 -20.61 9.56 14.92
N ASP A 129 -21.13 9.83 13.72
CA ASP A 129 -22.57 9.79 13.42
C ASP A 129 -23.18 8.39 13.47
N VAL A 130 -22.35 7.35 13.40
CA VAL A 130 -22.74 5.93 13.40
C VAL A 130 -22.15 5.17 14.60
N ALA A 131 -21.66 5.90 15.60
CA ALA A 131 -20.98 5.33 16.76
C ALA A 131 -21.86 4.33 17.53
N ASP A 132 -23.17 4.58 17.59
CA ASP A 132 -24.15 3.79 18.33
C ASP A 132 -24.94 2.82 17.43
N ASP A 133 -24.54 2.70 16.13
CA ASP A 133 -25.08 1.70 15.22
C ASP A 133 -24.35 0.36 15.35
N ARG A 134 -25.10 -0.75 15.19
CA ARG A 134 -24.52 -2.10 15.22
C ARG A 134 -23.66 -2.38 13.99
N THR A 135 -22.44 -2.92 14.22
CA THR A 135 -21.44 -3.12 13.16
C THR A 135 -21.84 -4.17 12.12
N ARG A 136 -22.86 -5.01 12.38
CA ARG A 136 -23.44 -5.91 11.36
C ARG A 136 -23.99 -5.17 10.14
N GLY A 137 -24.46 -3.94 10.34
CA GLY A 137 -24.98 -3.07 9.27
C GLY A 137 -23.91 -2.25 8.56
N PHE A 138 -22.66 -2.30 9.01
CA PHE A 138 -21.59 -1.51 8.43
C PHE A 138 -21.16 -2.01 7.05
N SER A 139 -20.90 -1.07 6.15
CA SER A 139 -20.21 -1.37 4.89
C SER A 139 -18.79 -1.89 5.18
N LEU A 140 -18.14 -2.48 4.18
CA LEU A 140 -16.75 -2.91 4.30
C LEU A 140 -15.85 -1.73 4.71
N GLY A 141 -16.01 -0.57 4.07
CA GLY A 141 -15.24 0.63 4.38
C GLY A 141 -15.50 1.18 5.80
N MET A 142 -16.72 1.09 6.32
CA MET A 142 -17.00 1.45 7.72
C MET A 142 -16.32 0.50 8.69
N ARG A 143 -16.29 -0.81 8.38
CA ARG A 143 -15.55 -1.80 9.18
C ARG A 143 -14.06 -1.55 9.18
N GLN A 144 -13.47 -1.23 8.02
CA GLN A 144 -12.04 -0.87 7.92
C GLN A 144 -11.70 0.36 8.77
N ARG A 145 -12.52 1.41 8.68
CA ARG A 145 -12.33 2.62 9.50
C ARG A 145 -12.49 2.34 11.00
N LEU A 146 -13.40 1.45 11.40
CA LEU A 146 -13.54 1.04 12.80
C LEU A 146 -12.35 0.20 13.27
N GLY A 147 -11.78 -0.63 12.41
CA GLY A 147 -10.53 -1.34 12.68
C GLY A 147 -9.35 -0.38 12.91
N LEU A 148 -9.26 0.66 12.09
CA LEU A 148 -8.27 1.73 12.30
C LEU A 148 -8.51 2.43 13.65
N ALA A 149 -9.74 2.81 13.99
CA ALA A 149 -10.08 3.38 15.28
C ALA A 149 -9.67 2.48 16.46
N ALA A 150 -9.91 1.16 16.33
CA ALA A 150 -9.52 0.17 17.32
C ALA A 150 -7.98 0.09 17.51
N ALA A 151 -7.23 0.16 16.42
CA ALA A 151 -5.76 0.21 16.48
C ALA A 151 -5.27 1.49 17.15
N LEU A 152 -5.93 2.62 16.90
CA LEU A 152 -5.55 3.92 17.46
C LEU A 152 -5.86 4.09 18.95
N LEU A 153 -6.69 3.23 19.56
CA LEU A 153 -7.00 3.29 21.01
C LEU A 153 -5.74 3.37 21.88
N THR A 154 -4.71 2.61 21.52
CA THR A 154 -3.46 2.48 22.29
C THR A 154 -2.42 3.56 22.00
N ARG A 155 -2.69 4.50 21.08
CA ARG A 155 -1.70 5.48 20.59
C ARG A 155 -0.39 4.79 20.16
N PRO A 156 -0.44 3.93 19.14
CA PRO A 156 0.71 3.11 18.76
C PRO A 156 1.87 3.96 18.24
N ARG A 157 3.09 3.46 18.45
CA ARG A 157 4.33 3.98 17.84
C ARG A 157 4.64 3.25 16.52
N LEU A 158 4.06 2.05 16.34
CA LEU A 158 4.06 1.29 15.09
C LEU A 158 2.64 0.84 14.77
N LEU A 159 2.15 1.21 13.60
CA LEU A 159 0.84 0.83 13.07
C LEU A 159 1.04 -0.13 11.91
N VAL A 160 0.40 -1.32 11.97
CA VAL A 160 0.51 -2.37 10.97
C VAL A 160 -0.87 -2.66 10.38
N LEU A 161 -1.06 -2.46 9.09
CA LEU A 161 -2.38 -2.50 8.45
C LEU A 161 -2.35 -3.34 7.18
N ASP A 162 -3.26 -4.31 7.10
CA ASP A 162 -3.45 -5.10 5.89
C ASP A 162 -4.60 -4.50 5.06
N GLU A 163 -4.27 -4.00 3.85
CA GLU A 163 -5.23 -3.42 2.89
C GLU A 163 -6.18 -2.36 3.51
N PRO A 164 -5.68 -1.33 4.22
CA PRO A 164 -6.52 -0.41 5.00
C PRO A 164 -7.50 0.42 4.17
N SER A 165 -7.26 0.56 2.87
CA SER A 165 -8.11 1.30 1.92
C SER A 165 -9.12 0.43 1.18
N ASN A 166 -9.12 -0.89 1.43
CA ASN A 166 -9.98 -1.82 0.69
C ASN A 166 -11.48 -1.58 1.01
N GLY A 167 -12.29 -1.50 -0.06
CA GLY A 167 -13.74 -1.29 0.05
C GLY A 167 -14.15 0.12 0.48
N LEU A 168 -13.23 1.07 0.52
CA LEU A 168 -13.53 2.48 0.75
C LEU A 168 -13.95 3.18 -0.56
N ASP A 169 -14.91 4.08 -0.43
CA ASP A 169 -15.19 5.07 -1.47
C ASP A 169 -14.06 6.12 -1.55
N PRO A 170 -14.00 6.95 -2.60
CA PRO A 170 -12.92 7.93 -2.73
C PRO A 170 -12.81 8.93 -1.57
N ALA A 171 -13.92 9.26 -0.91
CA ALA A 171 -13.92 10.16 0.25
C ALA A 171 -13.34 9.49 1.50
N GLY A 172 -13.78 8.25 1.78
CA GLY A 172 -13.26 7.41 2.86
C GLY A 172 -11.76 7.11 2.69
N LYS A 173 -11.32 6.82 1.46
CA LYS A 173 -9.92 6.62 1.13
C LYS A 173 -9.07 7.86 1.46
N ARG A 174 -9.47 9.05 0.97
CA ARG A 174 -8.77 10.31 1.29
C ARG A 174 -8.76 10.59 2.79
N HIS A 175 -9.81 10.20 3.52
CA HIS A 175 -9.87 10.35 4.97
C HIS A 175 -8.82 9.48 5.65
N VAL A 176 -8.77 8.18 5.34
CA VAL A 176 -7.77 7.24 5.90
C VAL A 176 -6.36 7.70 5.54
N HIS A 177 -6.10 8.12 4.30
CA HIS A 177 -4.80 8.65 3.89
C HIS A 177 -4.37 9.83 4.76
N ARG A 178 -5.25 10.82 5.01
CA ARG A 178 -4.94 11.96 5.88
C ARG A 178 -4.61 11.55 7.31
N VAL A 179 -5.34 10.55 7.86
CA VAL A 179 -5.08 10.03 9.20
C VAL A 179 -3.69 9.41 9.26
N LEU A 180 -3.35 8.52 8.31
CA LEU A 180 -2.05 7.85 8.27
C LEU A 180 -0.90 8.84 8.07
N THR A 181 -1.04 9.82 7.17
CA THR A 181 -0.02 10.85 6.93
C THR A 181 0.22 11.70 8.18
N ARG A 182 -0.84 12.08 8.91
CA ARG A 182 -0.71 12.81 10.16
C ARG A 182 0.02 11.98 11.22
N LEU A 183 -0.38 10.71 11.43
CA LEU A 183 0.27 9.82 12.39
C LEU A 183 1.75 9.64 12.10
N ALA A 184 2.12 9.51 10.83
CA ALA A 184 3.52 9.44 10.42
C ALA A 184 4.26 10.75 10.72
N ALA A 185 3.66 11.92 10.43
CA ALA A 185 4.23 13.22 10.76
C ALA A 185 4.43 13.39 12.28
N ASP A 186 3.57 12.78 13.10
CA ASP A 186 3.67 12.75 14.57
C ASP A 186 4.67 11.71 15.09
N GLY A 187 5.39 11.00 14.19
CA GLY A 187 6.45 10.06 14.55
C GLY A 187 6.04 8.58 14.60
N THR A 188 4.78 8.24 14.32
CA THR A 188 4.35 6.83 14.24
C THR A 188 4.92 6.18 12.99
N GLY A 189 5.62 5.04 13.12
CA GLY A 189 5.96 4.18 12.00
C GLY A 189 4.69 3.49 11.47
N VAL A 190 4.50 3.45 10.16
CA VAL A 190 3.35 2.77 9.54
C VAL A 190 3.85 1.74 8.54
N VAL A 191 3.40 0.50 8.67
CA VAL A 191 3.58 -0.55 7.67
C VAL A 191 2.21 -0.91 7.14
N LEU A 192 2.00 -0.77 5.85
CA LEU A 192 0.72 -1.14 5.24
C LEU A 192 0.94 -2.03 4.00
N SER A 193 0.05 -3.01 3.81
CA SER A 193 -0.03 -3.69 2.53
C SER A 193 -1.01 -2.96 1.60
N SER A 194 -0.74 -2.99 0.32
CA SER A 194 -1.72 -2.65 -0.71
C SER A 194 -1.42 -3.39 -2.01
N HIS A 195 -2.48 -3.75 -2.74
CA HIS A 195 -2.40 -4.22 -4.12
C HIS A 195 -2.66 -3.08 -5.12
N ARG A 196 -2.94 -1.86 -4.63
CA ARG A 196 -3.25 -0.68 -5.44
C ARG A 196 -2.06 0.27 -5.47
N MET A 197 -1.49 0.47 -6.64
CA MET A 197 -0.31 1.33 -6.81
C MET A 197 -0.60 2.79 -6.50
N ASP A 198 -1.83 3.27 -6.79
CA ASP A 198 -2.26 4.64 -6.47
C ASP A 198 -2.27 4.94 -4.95
N ASP A 199 -2.56 3.95 -4.09
CA ASP A 199 -2.46 4.09 -2.64
C ASP A 199 -1.00 4.21 -2.17
N LEU A 200 -0.12 3.41 -2.78
CA LEU A 200 1.30 3.43 -2.46
C LEU A 200 1.96 4.73 -2.89
N GLU A 201 1.67 5.20 -4.11
CA GLU A 201 2.17 6.48 -4.63
C GLU A 201 1.71 7.67 -3.78
N ALA A 202 0.48 7.60 -3.25
CA ALA A 202 -0.09 8.68 -2.43
C ALA A 202 0.42 8.72 -0.99
N LEU A 203 0.85 7.56 -0.43
CA LEU A 203 1.13 7.42 1.00
C LEU A 203 2.59 7.10 1.31
N CYS A 204 3.22 6.24 0.51
CA CYS A 204 4.47 5.61 0.90
C CYS A 204 5.69 6.38 0.37
N SER A 205 6.67 6.60 1.23
CA SER A 205 8.00 7.07 0.82
C SER A 205 8.89 5.92 0.37
N GLU A 206 8.71 4.74 0.98
CA GLU A 206 9.44 3.53 0.66
C GLU A 206 8.51 2.33 0.52
N VAL A 207 8.95 1.35 -0.26
CA VAL A 207 8.23 0.10 -0.46
C VAL A 207 9.18 -1.10 -0.40
N THR A 208 8.63 -2.23 0.05
CA THR A 208 9.24 -3.54 -0.10
C THR A 208 8.33 -4.40 -0.95
N ILE A 209 8.85 -4.94 -2.05
CA ILE A 209 8.14 -5.85 -2.93
C ILE A 209 8.52 -7.27 -2.57
N LEU A 210 7.50 -8.07 -2.23
CA LEU A 210 7.63 -9.50 -1.97
C LEU A 210 7.14 -10.29 -3.18
N ALA A 211 7.88 -11.31 -3.57
CA ALA A 211 7.45 -12.33 -4.51
C ALA A 211 7.88 -13.70 -4.00
N THR A 212 6.97 -14.67 -3.95
CA THR A 212 7.22 -16.04 -3.48
C THR A 212 8.01 -16.13 -2.16
N GLY A 213 7.64 -15.29 -1.20
CA GLY A 213 8.27 -15.25 0.14
C GLY A 213 9.60 -14.51 0.21
N ARG A 214 10.10 -13.92 -0.87
CA ARG A 214 11.39 -13.22 -0.93
C ARG A 214 11.23 -11.74 -1.25
N VAL A 215 12.16 -10.91 -0.78
CA VAL A 215 12.24 -9.51 -1.18
C VAL A 215 12.89 -9.42 -2.56
N VAL A 216 12.18 -8.85 -3.52
CA VAL A 216 12.70 -8.59 -4.88
C VAL A 216 13.09 -7.13 -5.08
N PHE A 217 12.56 -6.24 -4.24
CA PHE A 217 12.94 -4.84 -4.17
C PHE A 217 12.65 -4.30 -2.76
N SER A 218 13.53 -3.44 -2.23
CA SER A 218 13.26 -2.66 -1.03
C SER A 218 13.97 -1.30 -1.15
N GLY A 219 13.24 -0.22 -0.95
CA GLY A 219 13.79 1.13 -1.02
C GLY A 219 12.78 2.21 -1.39
N PRO A 220 13.28 3.42 -1.69
CA PRO A 220 12.45 4.57 -2.03
C PRO A 220 11.59 4.33 -3.27
N LEU A 221 10.32 4.73 -3.18
CA LEU A 221 9.33 4.55 -4.25
C LEU A 221 9.74 5.25 -5.55
N ASN A 222 10.33 6.44 -5.46
CA ASN A 222 10.81 7.20 -6.61
C ASN A 222 11.95 6.49 -7.35
N LYS A 223 12.79 5.71 -6.65
CA LYS A 223 13.85 4.91 -7.28
C LYS A 223 13.26 3.77 -8.11
N LEU A 224 12.19 3.14 -7.64
CA LEU A 224 11.48 2.10 -8.38
C LEU A 224 10.83 2.66 -9.66
N ALA A 225 10.21 3.85 -9.56
CA ALA A 225 9.59 4.53 -10.70
C ALA A 225 10.60 5.13 -11.71
N ALA A 226 11.82 5.47 -11.25
CA ALA A 226 12.85 6.10 -12.07
C ALA A 226 13.64 5.14 -12.96
N GLU A 227 13.43 3.83 -12.87
CA GLU A 227 14.05 2.89 -13.80
C GLU A 227 13.63 3.22 -15.23
N ASN A 228 14.62 3.49 -16.08
CA ASN A 228 14.47 4.00 -17.45
C ASN A 228 13.94 2.86 -18.36
N ARG A 229 12.63 2.58 -18.25
CA ARG A 229 11.94 1.49 -18.99
C ARG A 229 11.09 2.07 -20.10
N GLU A 230 10.99 1.34 -21.19
CA GLU A 230 9.98 1.62 -22.21
C GLU A 230 8.60 1.35 -21.64
N LEU A 231 7.71 2.35 -21.71
CA LEU A 231 6.32 2.24 -21.28
C LEU A 231 5.38 2.44 -22.47
N ASP A 232 4.17 1.92 -22.34
CA ASP A 232 3.08 2.20 -23.25
C ASP A 232 2.38 3.49 -22.81
N TYR A 233 2.29 4.47 -23.71
CA TYR A 233 1.63 5.74 -23.48
C TYR A 233 0.40 5.87 -24.37
N ARG A 234 -0.70 6.28 -23.78
CA ARG A 234 -1.92 6.67 -24.47
C ARG A 234 -1.82 8.13 -24.86
N LEU A 235 -1.97 8.40 -26.17
CA LEU A 235 -1.90 9.72 -26.76
C LEU A 235 -3.21 10.02 -27.50
N ARG A 236 -3.89 11.10 -27.12
CA ARG A 236 -5.05 11.65 -27.84
C ARG A 236 -4.69 13.02 -28.39
N THR A 237 -5.03 13.25 -29.64
CA THR A 237 -4.70 14.50 -30.33
C THR A 237 -5.91 15.03 -31.10
N SER A 238 -5.82 16.26 -31.60
CA SER A 238 -6.84 16.85 -32.47
C SER A 238 -6.87 16.23 -33.88
N ASP A 239 -5.77 15.56 -34.29
CA ASP A 239 -5.66 14.83 -35.57
C ASP A 239 -4.92 13.50 -35.31
N PRO A 240 -5.67 12.41 -35.08
CA PRO A 240 -5.07 11.09 -34.79
C PRO A 240 -4.25 10.52 -35.94
N GLU A 241 -4.62 10.81 -37.20
CA GLU A 241 -3.94 10.35 -38.40
C GLU A 241 -2.56 11.03 -38.55
N ALA A 242 -2.50 12.34 -38.36
CA ALA A 242 -1.24 13.06 -38.33
C ALA A 242 -0.33 12.58 -37.19
N ALA A 243 -0.86 12.37 -35.98
CA ALA A 243 -0.12 11.84 -34.85
C ALA A 243 0.43 10.43 -35.12
N ARG A 244 -0.33 9.56 -35.76
CA ARG A 244 0.11 8.21 -36.16
C ARG A 244 1.26 8.25 -37.16
N ARG A 245 1.18 9.13 -38.17
CA ARG A 245 2.27 9.31 -39.15
C ARG A 245 3.55 9.80 -38.49
N LEU A 246 3.46 10.79 -37.60
CA LEU A 246 4.61 11.31 -36.85
C LEU A 246 5.21 10.25 -35.92
N ALA A 247 4.39 9.49 -35.21
CA ALA A 247 4.84 8.41 -34.33
C ALA A 247 5.59 7.34 -35.12
N ALA A 248 5.11 6.95 -36.32
CA ALA A 248 5.77 5.99 -37.19
C ALA A 248 7.13 6.49 -37.75
N ALA A 249 7.31 7.82 -37.84
CA ALA A 249 8.53 8.44 -38.33
C ALA A 249 9.54 8.80 -37.22
N THR A 250 9.13 8.79 -35.94
CA THR A 250 9.99 9.18 -34.83
C THR A 250 10.80 7.99 -34.33
N ALA A 251 12.13 8.15 -34.30
CA ALA A 251 13.03 7.10 -33.83
C ALA A 251 12.78 6.77 -32.34
N GLY A 252 12.77 5.47 -32.00
CA GLY A 252 12.53 5.02 -30.63
C GLY A 252 11.06 4.97 -30.23
N ILE A 253 10.13 5.23 -31.14
CA ILE A 253 8.69 5.06 -30.96
C ILE A 253 8.24 3.77 -31.64
N ARG A 254 7.46 2.97 -30.94
CA ARG A 254 6.74 1.80 -31.49
C ARG A 254 5.25 1.98 -31.27
N ILE A 255 4.47 1.88 -32.33
CA ILE A 255 3.02 1.92 -32.23
C ILE A 255 2.56 0.55 -31.74
N ALA A 256 1.82 0.52 -30.63
CA ALA A 256 1.27 -0.70 -30.06
C ALA A 256 -0.12 -1.00 -30.63
N ASP A 257 -0.41 -2.28 -30.86
CA ASP A 257 -1.65 -2.74 -31.51
C ASP A 257 -2.91 -2.68 -30.61
N GLY A 258 -2.86 -1.95 -29.50
CA GLY A 258 -4.04 -1.71 -28.64
C GLY A 258 -4.62 -2.94 -27.94
N THR A 259 -3.90 -4.07 -27.92
CA THR A 259 -4.32 -5.32 -27.27
C THR A 259 -3.56 -5.54 -25.98
N GLY A 260 -4.00 -4.95 -24.87
CA GLY A 260 -3.39 -5.14 -23.55
C GLY A 260 -4.35 -4.87 -22.40
N PRO A 261 -4.09 -5.41 -21.20
CA PRO A 261 -4.86 -5.09 -20.00
C PRO A 261 -4.79 -3.58 -19.74
N GLY A 262 -5.96 -2.94 -19.58
CA GLY A 262 -6.08 -1.49 -19.36
C GLY A 262 -6.35 -0.66 -20.60
N LEU A 263 -6.22 -1.21 -21.81
CA LEU A 263 -6.62 -0.58 -23.06
C LEU A 263 -8.11 -0.82 -23.28
N ARG A 264 -8.97 0.11 -22.84
CA ARG A 264 -10.30 0.21 -23.41
C ARG A 264 -10.12 0.59 -24.89
N GLN A 265 -10.77 -0.12 -25.80
CA GLN A 265 -10.77 0.21 -27.23
C GLN A 265 -11.33 1.63 -27.39
N ASP A 266 -10.44 2.61 -27.42
CA ASP A 266 -10.76 3.98 -27.83
C ASP A 266 -10.13 4.16 -29.22
N PRO A 267 -10.91 4.13 -30.29
CA PRO A 267 -10.41 4.23 -31.65
C PRO A 267 -9.71 5.56 -31.95
N GLU A 268 -9.93 6.59 -31.11
CA GLU A 268 -9.30 7.91 -31.24
C GLU A 268 -7.97 8.02 -30.48
N ALA A 269 -7.62 7.02 -29.66
CA ALA A 269 -6.38 7.02 -28.90
C ALA A 269 -5.28 6.21 -29.61
N LEU A 270 -4.14 6.83 -29.81
CA LEU A 270 -2.91 6.17 -30.26
C LEU A 270 -2.14 5.65 -29.04
N VAL A 271 -1.76 4.36 -29.05
CA VAL A 271 -0.86 3.82 -28.03
C VAL A 271 0.54 3.69 -28.65
N VAL A 272 1.50 4.29 -27.94
CA VAL A 272 2.91 4.25 -28.35
C VAL A 272 3.77 3.71 -27.23
N ARG A 273 4.69 2.81 -27.54
CA ARG A 273 5.72 2.32 -26.64
C ARG A 273 6.99 3.12 -26.85
N ALA A 274 7.52 3.71 -25.79
CA ALA A 274 8.67 4.60 -25.87
C ALA A 274 9.42 4.72 -24.53
N LEU A 275 10.69 5.08 -24.61
CA LEU A 275 11.41 5.77 -23.54
C LEU A 275 10.98 7.25 -23.50
N VAL A 276 11.07 7.87 -22.32
CA VAL A 276 10.69 9.28 -22.14
C VAL A 276 11.35 10.25 -23.13
N PRO A 277 12.68 10.16 -23.44
CA PRO A 277 13.30 11.07 -24.42
C PRO A 277 12.72 10.96 -25.84
N ALA A 278 12.36 9.75 -26.28
CA ALA A 278 11.74 9.55 -27.59
C ALA A 278 10.29 10.07 -27.60
N LEU A 279 9.58 9.92 -26.47
CA LEU A 279 8.23 10.46 -26.28
C LEU A 279 8.23 11.98 -26.33
N ASP A 280 9.19 12.64 -25.68
CA ASP A 280 9.33 14.10 -25.67
C ASP A 280 9.56 14.63 -27.10
N GLU A 281 10.41 13.96 -27.90
CA GLU A 281 10.62 14.33 -29.29
C GLU A 281 9.35 14.17 -30.14
N LEU A 282 8.61 13.06 -29.94
CA LEU A 282 7.31 12.85 -30.61
C LEU A 282 6.33 13.99 -30.29
N VAL A 283 6.17 14.32 -29.00
CA VAL A 283 5.30 15.42 -28.55
C VAL A 283 5.68 16.74 -29.16
N ALA A 284 6.99 17.05 -29.21
CA ALA A 284 7.50 18.27 -29.81
C ALA A 284 7.19 18.32 -31.31
N GLN A 285 7.30 17.22 -32.05
CA GLN A 285 6.96 17.14 -33.48
C GLN A 285 5.45 17.34 -33.72
N ILE A 286 4.60 16.70 -32.90
CA ILE A 286 3.14 16.85 -32.95
C ILE A 286 2.75 18.34 -32.77
N VAL A 287 3.27 18.99 -31.74
CA VAL A 287 2.96 20.39 -31.46
C VAL A 287 3.48 21.32 -32.57
N ARG A 288 4.69 21.10 -33.10
CA ARG A 288 5.24 21.88 -34.24
C ARG A 288 4.41 21.71 -35.50
N SER A 289 3.73 20.57 -35.71
CA SER A 289 2.87 20.35 -36.85
C SER A 289 1.49 21.03 -36.73
N GLY A 290 1.22 21.72 -35.63
CA GLY A 290 -0.05 22.40 -35.35
C GLY A 290 -1.13 21.47 -34.80
N VAL A 291 -0.81 20.23 -34.46
CA VAL A 291 -1.73 19.26 -33.88
C VAL A 291 -1.75 19.44 -32.35
N ALA A 292 -2.93 19.60 -31.78
CA ALA A 292 -3.07 19.76 -30.33
C ALA A 292 -3.07 18.41 -29.61
N VAL A 293 -2.25 18.27 -28.58
CA VAL A 293 -2.28 17.13 -27.65
C VAL A 293 -3.46 17.33 -26.68
N ARG A 294 -4.35 16.36 -26.58
CA ARG A 294 -5.52 16.36 -25.71
C ARG A 294 -5.32 15.51 -24.46
N GLU A 295 -4.58 14.41 -24.60
CA GLU A 295 -4.21 13.53 -23.51
C GLU A 295 -2.84 12.90 -23.82
N LEU A 296 -2.00 12.82 -22.81
CA LEU A 296 -0.77 12.02 -22.80
C LEU A 296 -0.63 11.41 -21.41
N ALA A 297 -0.77 10.10 -21.33
CA ALA A 297 -0.67 9.39 -20.06
C ALA A 297 -0.06 8.00 -20.28
N PRO A 298 0.74 7.47 -19.35
CA PRO A 298 1.13 6.07 -19.40
C PRO A 298 -0.13 5.19 -19.25
N VAL A 299 -0.16 4.07 -19.98
CA VAL A 299 -1.26 3.09 -19.89
C VAL A 299 -1.27 2.39 -18.54
N VAL A 300 -0.08 2.11 -18.04
CA VAL A 300 0.20 1.55 -16.71
C VAL A 300 1.17 2.52 -16.03
N SER A 301 0.98 2.81 -14.74
CA SER A 301 1.89 3.72 -14.05
C SER A 301 3.33 3.19 -14.07
N PRO A 302 4.36 4.06 -14.06
CA PRO A 302 5.76 3.62 -14.01
C PRO A 302 6.04 2.66 -12.86
N LEU A 303 5.39 2.87 -11.72
CA LEU A 303 5.48 2.01 -10.55
C LEU A 303 4.87 0.63 -10.80
N GLU A 304 3.69 0.59 -11.40
CA GLU A 304 2.99 -0.66 -11.72
C GLU A 304 3.77 -1.47 -12.78
N ALA A 305 4.32 -0.80 -13.78
CA ALA A 305 5.18 -1.44 -14.79
C ALA A 305 6.45 -2.04 -14.17
N ALA A 306 7.09 -1.31 -13.25
CA ALA A 306 8.25 -1.81 -12.52
C ALA A 306 7.89 -3.00 -11.62
N PHE A 307 6.75 -2.95 -10.94
CA PHE A 307 6.23 -4.04 -10.13
C PHE A 307 5.98 -5.30 -10.94
N LEU A 308 5.26 -5.19 -12.06
CA LEU A 308 4.97 -6.32 -12.95
C LEU A 308 6.26 -6.98 -13.44
N ALA A 309 7.22 -6.19 -13.93
CA ALA A 309 8.48 -6.73 -14.40
C ALA A 309 9.30 -7.46 -13.31
N LEU A 310 9.26 -7.00 -12.05
CA LEU A 310 9.94 -7.67 -10.94
C LEU A 310 9.24 -8.96 -10.50
N THR A 311 7.92 -9.06 -10.68
CA THR A 311 7.14 -10.21 -10.23
C THR A 311 6.98 -11.29 -11.29
N GLU A 312 6.86 -10.94 -12.58
CA GLU A 312 6.75 -11.89 -13.69
C GLU A 312 8.01 -12.75 -13.91
N HIS A 313 9.18 -12.19 -13.68
CA HIS A 313 10.45 -12.93 -13.82
C HIS A 313 10.61 -14.08 -12.82
N GLN A 314 9.82 -14.10 -11.76
CA GLN A 314 9.87 -15.15 -10.73
C GLN A 314 8.89 -16.31 -10.98
N GLU A 315 7.84 -16.10 -11.78
CA GLU A 315 6.89 -17.16 -12.15
C GLU A 315 7.42 -18.07 -13.27
N THR A 316 8.30 -17.56 -14.13
CA THR A 316 8.89 -18.29 -15.28
C THR A 316 10.12 -19.13 -14.92
N GLY A 317 10.60 -19.06 -13.69
CA GLY A 317 11.80 -19.79 -13.20
C GLY A 317 11.50 -21.08 -12.45
N ARG A 318 10.28 -21.65 -12.59
CA ARG A 318 9.89 -22.96 -12.01
C ARG A 318 9.78 -24.05 -13.05
#